data_caf09c7cf6b6cd557c85cdd6a7906b5e
#
_entry.id   caf09c7cf6b6cd557c85cdd6a7906b5e
#
_cell.length_a   1.000
_cell.length_b   1.000
_cell.length_c   1.000
_cell.angle_alpha   90.00
_cell.angle_beta   90.00
_cell.angle_gamma   90.00
#
_symmetry.space_group_name_H-M   'P 1'
#
loop_
_entity.id
_entity.type
_entity.pdbx_description
1 polymer ?
#
loop_
_entity_poly.entity_id
_entity_poly.type
_entity_poly.pdbx_seq_one_letter_code
_entity_poly.pdbx_strand_id
1 'polypeptide(L)'
;MMNETVVEGNLQIVVFSLVDQKTTKKEDYGVSIEQVREIRPLESITKVPNAKSYVRGVMNLRGMIIPVVDVKEKLGFSGCETSLKARILVADVKGRLTGLLIDEVDQVMRIPLKEVETNLSGGLESLAYINGVVKTSGRLIVLLDMIKLLEDDSFSSSEA
;
A
#
# COMPACT_ATOMS: atom_id res chain seq x y z
N MET A 1 -16.13 -29.11 12.08
CA MET A 1 -16.11 -28.72 11.88
C MET A 1 -16.13 -27.90 11.46
N MET A 2 -16.15 -27.35 11.46
CA MET A 2 -16.20 -26.66 11.15
C MET A 2 -15.82 -25.88 10.62
N ASN A 3 -15.91 -25.41 10.50
CA ASN A 3 -15.66 -24.72 10.13
C ASN A 3 -14.98 -24.15 9.60
N GLU A 4 -14.90 -24.04 10.20
CA GLU A 4 -14.00 -23.46 9.79
C GLU A 4 -13.68 -23.47 8.65
N THR A 5 -13.65 -24.12 8.53
CA THR A 5 -13.36 -24.32 7.26
C THR A 5 -14.07 -23.45 6.37
N VAL A 6 -15.01 -22.84 6.83
CA VAL A 6 -15.78 -22.06 5.94
C VAL A 6 -15.30 -20.66 5.96
N VAL A 7 -14.38 -20.36 5.08
CA VAL A 7 -13.98 -19.01 4.88
C VAL A 7 -14.81 -18.51 3.74
N GLU A 8 -16.01 -18.09 4.07
CA GLU A 8 -16.88 -17.53 3.07
C GLU A 8 -16.70 -16.05 3.00
N GLY A 9 -17.12 -15.49 1.91
CA GLY A 9 -17.04 -14.08 1.72
C GLY A 9 -15.93 -13.72 0.80
N ASN A 10 -15.86 -12.45 0.52
CA ASN A 10 -14.90 -11.91 -0.42
C ASN A 10 -14.17 -10.75 0.20
N LEU A 11 -12.96 -10.56 -0.26
CA LEU A 11 -12.16 -9.41 0.08
C LEU A 11 -12.14 -8.49 -1.13
N GLN A 12 -12.49 -7.24 -0.94
CA GLN A 12 -12.36 -6.27 -2.02
C GLN A 12 -11.07 -5.51 -1.82
N ILE A 13 -10.28 -5.46 -2.86
CA ILE A 13 -8.98 -4.80 -2.79
C ILE A 13 -8.83 -3.82 -3.93
N VAL A 14 -8.05 -2.79 -3.68
CA VAL A 14 -7.59 -1.89 -4.73
C VAL A 14 -6.24 -2.42 -5.17
N VAL A 15 -6.13 -2.76 -6.45
CA VAL A 15 -4.90 -3.29 -7.01
C VAL A 15 -4.14 -2.14 -7.66
N PHE A 16 -2.88 -2.01 -7.30
CA PHE A 16 -2.02 -1.01 -7.90
C PHE A 16 -0.67 -1.65 -8.21
N SER A 17 0.12 -0.98 -9.01
CA SER A 17 1.42 -1.51 -9.35
C SER A 17 2.52 -0.57 -8.95
N LEU A 18 3.67 -1.16 -8.71
CA LEU A 18 4.89 -0.45 -8.44
C LEU A 18 5.93 -0.95 -9.44
N VAL A 19 6.68 -0.01 -10.01
CA VAL A 19 7.69 -0.35 -10.99
C VAL A 19 9.05 -0.21 -10.34
N ASP A 20 9.82 -1.29 -10.39
CA ASP A 20 11.19 -1.26 -9.89
C ASP A 20 12.04 -0.62 -10.99
N GLN A 21 12.58 0.56 -10.72
CA GLN A 21 13.35 1.28 -11.73
C GLN A 21 14.57 0.51 -12.18
N LYS A 22 15.12 -0.29 -11.30
CA LYS A 22 16.36 -1.00 -11.62
C LYS A 22 16.11 -2.12 -12.61
N THR A 23 15.02 -2.89 -12.40
CA THR A 23 14.69 -4.02 -13.27
C THR A 23 13.62 -3.68 -14.28
N THR A 24 12.97 -2.54 -14.15
CA THR A 24 11.83 -2.11 -14.94
C THR A 24 10.67 -3.08 -14.83
N LYS A 25 10.67 -3.89 -13.78
CA LYS A 25 9.63 -4.87 -13.58
C LYS A 25 8.47 -4.26 -12.83
N LYS A 26 7.28 -4.59 -13.28
CA LYS A 26 6.04 -4.08 -12.70
C LYS A 26 5.44 -5.17 -11.83
N GLU A 27 5.23 -4.85 -10.56
CA GLU A 27 4.67 -5.81 -9.61
C GLU A 27 3.33 -5.30 -9.12
N ASP A 28 2.42 -6.23 -8.85
CA ASP A 28 1.07 -5.91 -8.43
C ASP A 28 0.91 -6.06 -6.93
N TYR A 29 0.25 -5.08 -6.34
CA TYR A 29 -0.01 -5.05 -4.91
C TYR A 29 -1.47 -4.75 -4.68
N GLY A 30 -1.96 -5.09 -3.51
CA GLY A 30 -3.34 -4.82 -3.16
C GLY A 30 -3.49 -4.39 -1.72
N VAL A 31 -4.48 -3.54 -1.49
CA VAL A 31 -4.83 -3.12 -0.14
C VAL A 31 -6.35 -3.20 -0.01
N SER A 32 -6.81 -3.41 1.21
CA SER A 32 -8.25 -3.51 1.45
C SER A 32 -8.95 -2.21 1.07
N ILE A 33 -10.04 -2.34 0.32
CA ILE A 33 -10.77 -1.15 -0.10
C ILE A 33 -11.36 -0.41 1.09
N GLU A 34 -11.56 -1.11 2.19
CA GLU A 34 -12.10 -0.47 3.39
C GLU A 34 -11.14 0.54 3.98
N GLN A 35 -9.86 0.42 3.65
CA GLN A 35 -8.85 1.34 4.15
C GLN A 35 -8.50 2.42 3.14
N VAL A 36 -9.20 2.48 2.02
CA VAL A 36 -8.95 3.47 1.00
C VAL A 36 -10.07 4.49 1.00
N ARG A 37 -9.72 5.75 1.25
CA ARG A 37 -10.70 6.82 1.28
C ARG A 37 -10.97 7.33 -0.12
N GLU A 38 -9.92 7.56 -0.89
CA GLU A 38 -10.05 8.05 -2.26
C GLU A 38 -8.72 7.91 -2.98
N ILE A 39 -8.78 8.04 -4.29
CA ILE A 39 -7.59 7.99 -5.13
C ILE A 39 -7.52 9.33 -5.84
N ARG A 40 -6.36 9.99 -5.76
CA ARG A 40 -6.19 11.32 -6.30
C ARG A 40 -5.05 11.34 -7.31
N PRO A 41 -5.12 12.27 -8.26
CA PRO A 41 -3.97 12.46 -9.15
C PRO A 41 -2.79 12.97 -8.33
N LEU A 42 -1.62 12.89 -8.93
CA LEU A 42 -0.43 13.40 -8.27
C LEU A 42 -0.57 14.89 -8.09
N GLU A 43 -0.44 15.34 -6.86
CA GLU A 43 -0.61 16.73 -6.52
C GLU A 43 0.66 17.29 -5.93
N SER A 44 0.64 18.59 -5.70
CA SER A 44 1.80 19.25 -5.12
C SER A 44 2.07 18.72 -3.72
N ILE A 45 3.29 18.32 -3.49
CA ILE A 45 3.72 17.78 -2.20
C ILE A 45 4.80 18.68 -1.66
N THR A 46 4.62 19.14 -0.43
CA THR A 46 5.58 20.02 0.21
C THR A 46 6.52 19.18 1.06
N LYS A 47 7.81 19.35 0.83
CA LYS A 47 8.81 18.59 1.57
C LYS A 47 8.85 19.00 3.03
N VAL A 48 9.06 18.01 3.90
CA VAL A 48 9.21 18.23 5.32
C VAL A 48 10.68 17.97 5.65
N PRO A 49 11.39 18.96 6.22
CA PRO A 49 12.81 18.76 6.55
C PRO A 49 12.98 17.67 7.59
N ASN A 50 14.03 16.89 7.42
CA ASN A 50 14.41 15.82 8.37
C ASN A 50 13.40 14.72 8.52
N ALA A 51 12.49 14.58 7.57
CA ALA A 51 11.57 13.46 7.57
C ALA A 51 12.32 12.21 7.14
N LYS A 52 11.74 11.07 7.44
CA LYS A 52 12.32 9.80 7.00
C LYS A 52 12.30 9.73 5.48
N SER A 53 13.21 8.94 4.91
CA SER A 53 13.40 8.93 3.46
C SER A 53 12.14 8.56 2.69
N TYR A 54 11.28 7.73 3.25
CA TYR A 54 10.08 7.33 2.55
C TYR A 54 8.95 8.35 2.67
N VAL A 55 9.13 9.39 3.44
CA VAL A 55 8.14 10.45 3.55
C VAL A 55 8.47 11.50 2.51
N ARG A 56 7.62 11.60 1.46
CA ARG A 56 7.82 12.58 0.42
C ARG A 56 7.52 13.98 0.90
N GLY A 57 6.66 14.11 1.89
CA GLY A 57 6.28 15.39 2.43
C GLY A 57 4.85 15.37 2.87
N VAL A 58 4.17 16.49 2.73
CA VAL A 58 2.77 16.61 3.12
C VAL A 58 1.99 17.22 1.97
N MET A 59 0.68 16.97 1.97
CA MET A 59 -0.21 17.57 0.98
C MET A 59 -1.45 18.08 1.69
N ASN A 60 -2.13 18.99 1.01
CA ASN A 60 -3.37 19.55 1.54
C ASN A 60 -4.54 18.79 0.93
N LEU A 61 -5.30 18.12 1.78
CA LEU A 61 -6.49 17.41 1.34
C LEU A 61 -7.70 18.12 1.94
N ARG A 62 -8.31 18.96 1.14
CA ARG A 62 -9.52 19.70 1.57
C ARG A 62 -9.30 20.44 2.88
N GLY A 63 -8.16 21.10 2.99
CA GLY A 63 -7.85 21.86 4.19
C GLY A 63 -7.15 21.06 5.28
N MET A 64 -7.01 19.77 5.08
CA MET A 64 -6.36 18.90 6.06
C MET A 64 -4.97 18.55 5.55
N ILE A 65 -3.96 18.73 6.38
CA ILE A 65 -2.59 18.41 5.99
C ILE A 65 -2.33 16.96 6.32
N ILE A 66 -2.00 16.17 5.31
CA ILE A 66 -1.70 14.75 5.52
C ILE A 66 -0.33 14.42 4.97
N PRO A 67 0.33 13.43 5.57
CA PRO A 67 1.64 13.01 5.08
C PRO A 67 1.50 12.18 3.81
N VAL A 68 2.54 12.21 2.98
CA VAL A 68 2.59 11.40 1.77
C VAL A 68 3.79 10.47 1.87
N VAL A 69 3.53 9.18 1.80
CA VAL A 69 4.55 8.14 1.92
C VAL A 69 4.80 7.55 0.54
N ASP A 70 6.08 7.45 0.19
CA ASP A 70 6.48 6.79 -1.04
C ASP A 70 6.54 5.29 -0.75
N VAL A 71 5.57 4.56 -1.28
CA VAL A 71 5.45 3.15 -0.98
C VAL A 71 6.67 2.38 -1.48
N LYS A 72 7.20 2.75 -2.63
CA LYS A 72 8.38 2.06 -3.16
C LYS A 72 9.57 2.23 -2.24
N GLU A 73 9.77 3.43 -1.75
CA GLU A 73 10.88 3.68 -0.84
C GLU A 73 10.68 2.90 0.45
N LYS A 74 9.45 2.87 0.95
CA LYS A 74 9.15 2.16 2.19
C LYS A 74 9.40 0.67 2.04
N LEU A 75 9.13 0.12 0.86
CA LEU A 75 9.31 -1.30 0.60
C LEU A 75 10.73 -1.66 0.18
N GLY A 76 11.61 -0.67 0.06
CA GLY A 76 13.00 -0.94 -0.25
C GLY A 76 13.33 -1.01 -1.73
N PHE A 77 12.47 -0.47 -2.57
CA PHE A 77 12.75 -0.42 -4.01
C PHE A 77 13.83 0.62 -4.27
N SER A 78 14.58 0.42 -5.35
CA SER A 78 15.61 1.37 -5.75
C SER A 78 15.09 2.30 -6.82
N GLY A 79 15.69 3.50 -6.90
CA GLY A 79 15.41 4.41 -7.99
C GLY A 79 13.95 4.81 -8.07
N CYS A 80 13.47 5.40 -7.00
CA CYS A 80 12.05 5.68 -6.90
C CYS A 80 11.67 6.96 -7.62
N GLU A 81 11.60 6.88 -8.94
CA GLU A 81 11.13 7.99 -9.73
C GLU A 81 9.62 7.92 -9.89
N THR A 82 9.00 9.08 -10.03
CA THR A 82 7.57 9.17 -10.13
C THR A 82 7.12 8.90 -11.57
N SER A 83 6.21 7.97 -11.73
CA SER A 83 5.64 7.64 -13.02
C SER A 83 4.64 8.72 -13.44
N LEU A 84 4.44 8.85 -14.76
CA LEU A 84 3.43 9.76 -15.26
C LEU A 84 2.03 9.32 -14.89
N LYS A 85 1.86 8.04 -14.61
CA LYS A 85 0.56 7.51 -14.21
C LYS A 85 0.40 7.46 -12.70
N ALA A 86 1.34 8.04 -11.97
CA ALA A 86 1.34 7.97 -10.52
C ALA A 86 0.07 8.57 -9.94
N ARG A 87 -0.32 8.01 -8.82
CA ARG A 87 -1.50 8.45 -8.10
C ARG A 87 -1.20 8.48 -6.63
N ILE A 88 -2.01 9.22 -5.90
CA ILE A 88 -1.94 9.23 -4.46
C ILE A 88 -3.18 8.53 -3.95
N LEU A 89 -2.96 7.42 -3.25
CA LEU A 89 -4.04 6.65 -2.67
C LEU A 89 -4.17 7.12 -1.23
N VAL A 90 -5.29 7.75 -0.90
CA VAL A 90 -5.49 8.27 0.44
C VAL A 90 -6.00 7.14 1.31
N ALA A 91 -5.19 6.74 2.26
CA ALA A 91 -5.51 5.64 3.15
C ALA A 91 -6.03 6.17 4.47
N ASP A 92 -7.01 5.45 5.01
CA ASP A 92 -7.57 5.76 6.31
C ASP A 92 -7.31 4.54 7.18
N VAL A 93 -6.35 4.65 8.07
CA VAL A 93 -6.02 3.56 8.97
C VAL A 93 -6.21 4.05 10.38
N LYS A 94 -7.20 3.48 11.06
CA LYS A 94 -7.53 3.85 12.43
C LYS A 94 -7.76 5.35 12.58
N GLY A 95 -8.44 5.93 11.60
CA GLY A 95 -8.77 7.34 11.64
C GLY A 95 -7.67 8.28 11.20
N ARG A 96 -6.51 7.75 10.85
CA ARG A 96 -5.39 8.58 10.39
C ARG A 96 -5.30 8.50 8.88
N LEU A 97 -5.27 9.66 8.26
CA LEU A 97 -5.19 9.74 6.80
C LEU A 97 -3.76 9.89 6.36
N THR A 98 -3.37 9.09 5.39
CA THR A 98 -2.03 9.14 4.83
C THR A 98 -2.15 8.97 3.32
N GLY A 99 -1.40 9.76 2.57
CA GLY A 99 -1.34 9.56 1.13
C GLY A 99 -0.26 8.58 0.79
N LEU A 100 -0.59 7.60 -0.05
CA LEU A 100 0.38 6.63 -0.52
C LEU A 100 0.69 6.93 -1.97
N LEU A 101 1.95 7.21 -2.25
CA LEU A 101 2.38 7.48 -3.62
C LEU A 101 2.67 6.15 -4.29
N ILE A 102 1.93 5.87 -5.36
CA ILE A 102 2.06 4.61 -6.10
C ILE A 102 2.22 4.92 -7.57
N ASP A 103 2.73 3.96 -8.32
CA ASP A 103 3.04 4.21 -9.74
C ASP A 103 1.82 4.18 -10.63
N GLU A 104 0.88 3.29 -10.34
CA GLU A 104 -0.26 3.15 -11.22
C GLU A 104 -1.37 2.38 -10.52
N VAL A 105 -2.60 2.87 -10.63
CA VAL A 105 -3.75 2.14 -10.12
C VAL A 105 -4.28 1.25 -11.22
N ASP A 106 -4.57 0.00 -10.87
CA ASP A 106 -5.09 -0.95 -11.85
C ASP A 106 -6.61 -1.02 -11.75
N GLN A 107 -7.12 -1.64 -10.70
CA GLN A 107 -8.56 -1.85 -10.60
C GLN A 107 -8.93 -2.28 -9.19
N VAL A 108 -10.23 -2.31 -8.93
CA VAL A 108 -10.75 -2.91 -7.71
C VAL A 108 -11.13 -4.34 -8.05
N MET A 109 -10.67 -5.28 -7.23
CA MET A 109 -10.95 -6.68 -7.46
C MET A 109 -11.63 -7.27 -6.24
N ARG A 110 -12.51 -8.22 -6.49
CA ARG A 110 -13.15 -9.00 -5.44
C ARG A 110 -12.50 -10.37 -5.44
N ILE A 111 -11.89 -10.71 -4.33
CA ILE A 111 -11.13 -11.94 -4.19
C ILE A 111 -11.80 -12.83 -3.16
N PRO A 112 -12.15 -14.08 -3.51
CA PRO A 112 -12.67 -14.98 -2.47
C PRO A 112 -11.61 -15.16 -1.39
N LEU A 113 -12.04 -15.09 -0.14
CA LEU A 113 -11.09 -15.20 0.96
C LEU A 113 -10.31 -16.50 0.92
N LYS A 114 -10.92 -17.55 0.41
CA LYS A 114 -10.24 -18.85 0.34
C LYS A 114 -9.06 -18.84 -0.63
N GLU A 115 -8.99 -17.84 -1.51
CA GLU A 115 -7.88 -17.75 -2.45
C GLU A 115 -6.73 -16.90 -1.95
N VAL A 116 -6.84 -16.38 -0.74
CA VAL A 116 -5.78 -15.59 -0.15
C VAL A 116 -4.85 -16.52 0.61
N GLU A 117 -3.61 -16.58 0.16
CA GLU A 117 -2.63 -17.42 0.79
C GLU A 117 -1.91 -16.62 1.88
N THR A 118 -2.11 -17.03 3.12
CA THR A 118 -1.48 -16.33 4.24
C THR A 118 -0.35 -17.13 4.87
N ASN A 119 -0.33 -18.44 4.62
CA ASN A 119 0.70 -19.28 5.17
C ASN A 119 1.84 -19.39 4.18
N LEU A 120 2.67 -18.36 4.13
CA LEU A 120 3.73 -18.27 3.14
C LEU A 120 4.99 -18.95 3.64
N SER A 121 5.61 -19.70 2.75
CA SER A 121 6.84 -20.41 3.11
C SER A 121 8.04 -19.60 2.68
N GLY A 122 9.23 -20.12 2.99
CA GLY A 122 10.46 -19.48 2.57
C GLY A 122 10.78 -18.21 3.30
N GLY A 123 10.21 -18.02 4.48
CA GLY A 123 10.52 -16.83 5.25
C GLY A 123 9.72 -15.62 4.87
N LEU A 124 8.77 -15.75 3.94
CA LEU A 124 7.99 -14.60 3.54
C LEU A 124 7.14 -14.05 4.67
N GLU A 125 6.74 -14.92 5.58
CA GLU A 125 5.93 -14.43 6.69
C GLU A 125 6.70 -13.52 7.61
N SER A 126 8.03 -13.50 7.48
CA SER A 126 8.83 -12.59 8.29
C SER A 126 8.92 -11.22 7.68
N LEU A 127 8.41 -11.02 6.47
CA LEU A 127 8.42 -9.71 5.86
C LEU A 127 7.32 -8.88 6.50
N ALA A 128 7.69 -7.72 6.96
CA ALA A 128 6.86 -6.96 7.88
C ALA A 128 5.53 -6.48 7.30
N TYR A 129 5.49 -6.26 5.99
CA TYR A 129 4.34 -5.57 5.43
C TYR A 129 3.45 -6.45 4.58
N ILE A 130 3.70 -7.75 4.54
CA ILE A 130 2.90 -8.66 3.71
C ILE A 130 1.82 -9.30 4.55
N ASN A 131 0.58 -9.20 4.07
CA ASN A 131 -0.56 -9.79 4.73
C ASN A 131 -1.01 -11.07 4.06
N GLY A 132 -0.61 -11.30 2.82
CA GLY A 132 -0.96 -12.48 2.09
C GLY A 132 -0.62 -12.29 0.62
N VAL A 133 -0.87 -13.33 -0.16
CA VAL A 133 -0.63 -13.29 -1.59
C VAL A 133 -1.83 -13.93 -2.28
N VAL A 134 -2.28 -13.32 -3.38
CA VAL A 134 -3.38 -13.82 -4.16
C VAL A 134 -2.87 -14.21 -5.53
N LYS A 135 -3.26 -15.38 -5.98
CA LYS A 135 -2.95 -15.83 -7.33
C LYS A 135 -4.25 -15.90 -8.10
N THR A 136 -4.41 -15.01 -9.06
CA THR A 136 -5.66 -14.96 -9.81
C THR A 136 -5.38 -14.53 -11.23
N SER A 137 -6.04 -15.19 -12.19
CA SER A 137 -5.92 -14.86 -13.60
C SER A 137 -4.48 -14.78 -14.07
N GLY A 138 -3.64 -15.68 -13.57
CA GLY A 138 -2.24 -15.69 -13.96
C GLY A 138 -1.42 -14.59 -13.33
N ARG A 139 -2.00 -13.83 -12.44
CA ARG A 139 -1.31 -12.74 -11.77
C ARG A 139 -1.06 -13.09 -10.32
N LEU A 140 -0.01 -12.53 -9.80
CA LEU A 140 0.33 -12.68 -8.38
C LEU A 140 0.21 -11.29 -7.77
N ILE A 141 -0.65 -11.16 -6.78
CA ILE A 141 -0.88 -9.87 -6.13
C ILE A 141 -0.49 -9.99 -4.67
N VAL A 142 0.43 -9.14 -4.25
CA VAL A 142 0.88 -9.14 -2.86
C VAL A 142 0.00 -8.21 -2.05
N LEU A 143 -0.65 -8.76 -1.03
CA LEU A 143 -1.52 -7.96 -0.18
C LEU A 143 -0.68 -7.31 0.91
N LEU A 144 -0.78 -6.01 1.03
CA LEU A 144 -0.02 -5.25 1.99
C LEU A 144 -0.84 -5.03 3.25
N ASP A 145 -0.16 -5.14 4.38
CA ASP A 145 -0.76 -4.85 5.67
C ASP A 145 -0.57 -3.35 5.93
N MET A 146 -1.63 -2.59 5.72
CA MET A 146 -1.57 -1.14 5.84
C MET A 146 -1.27 -0.70 7.26
N ILE A 147 -1.75 -1.44 8.23
CA ILE A 147 -1.50 -1.08 9.61
C ILE A 147 0.00 -1.15 9.88
N LYS A 148 0.62 -2.25 9.48
CA LYS A 148 2.05 -2.41 9.70
C LYS A 148 2.85 -1.48 8.81
N LEU A 149 2.39 -1.27 7.59
CA LEU A 149 3.09 -0.42 6.66
C LEU A 149 3.19 1.01 7.18
N LEU A 150 2.15 1.49 7.85
CA LEU A 150 2.09 2.87 8.30
C LEU A 150 2.32 3.03 9.80
N GLU A 151 2.47 1.94 10.51
CA GLU A 151 2.51 1.98 11.96
C GLU A 151 3.73 2.71 12.48
N ASP A 152 4.88 2.44 11.91
CA ASP A 152 6.10 3.07 12.37
C ASP A 152 6.37 4.37 11.65
N ASP A 153 5.42 4.89 10.91
CA ASP A 153 5.52 6.20 10.32
C ASP A 153 4.98 7.22 11.25
N SER A 154 5.18 7.05 12.48
CA SER A 154 4.59 7.98 13.36
C SER A 154 5.28 9.29 13.25
N PHE A 155 4.69 10.20 12.57
CA PHE A 155 5.11 11.56 12.68
C PHE A 155 5.09 11.95 14.12
N SER A 156 4.16 11.40 14.84
CA SER A 156 3.99 11.79 16.20
C SER A 156 5.17 11.41 17.03
N SER A 157 5.86 10.34 16.72
CA SER A 157 6.98 9.95 17.55
C SER A 157 8.19 10.81 17.26
N SER A 158 8.19 11.49 16.16
CA SER A 158 9.36 12.27 15.81
C SER A 158 9.47 13.49 16.68
N GLU A 159 8.38 13.87 17.26
CA GLU A 159 8.45 15.03 18.02
C GLU A 159 8.91 14.76 19.39
N ALA A 160 8.98 13.58 19.75
CA ALA A 160 9.34 13.26 21.11
C ALA A 160 10.58 13.98 21.59
#